data_780ce25464619c3f972b4d82c86cb1c3
#
_entry.id   780ce25464619c3f972b4d82c86cb1c3
#
_cell.length_a   1.000
_cell.length_b   1.000
_cell.length_c   1.000
_cell.angle_alpha   90.00
_cell.angle_beta   90.00
_cell.angle_gamma   90.00
#
_symmetry.space_group_name_H-M   'P 1'
#
loop_
_entity.id
_entity.type
_entity.pdbx_description
1 polymer ?
#
loop_
_entity_poly.entity_id
_entity_poly.type
_entity_poly.pdbx_seq_one_letter_code
_entity_poly.pdbx_strand_id
1 'polypeptide(L)'
;MRIGFDLSMLVYQGSGVATYTFNAAKALLTYDHSNDYVFFYASLRRPAHFTYLDDLKKLDAKIVEIPIPSRLLRLIWNRFHLLPVEWFIGKVDLFFSSDYLRPPLLSGTKGLTTVHDLIWHKYPEFHNGDIVASHARKMAKLIRFGDTIIVDSHSSRKDLLAIYPMIPTSSV
;
A
#
# COMPACT_ATOMS: atom_id res chain seq x y z
N MET A 1 -10.46 -4.37 -15.57
CA MET A 1 -10.38 -4.99 -14.22
C MET A 1 -10.86 -3.94 -13.20
N ARG A 2 -11.33 -4.38 -12.04
CA ARG A 2 -11.57 -3.47 -10.92
C ARG A 2 -10.41 -3.51 -9.95
N ILE A 3 -9.78 -2.37 -9.71
CA ILE A 3 -8.52 -2.25 -8.95
C ILE A 3 -8.78 -1.42 -7.69
N GLY A 4 -8.48 -2.00 -6.54
CA GLY A 4 -8.43 -1.26 -5.27
C GLY A 4 -7.05 -0.68 -5.02
N PHE A 5 -6.96 0.56 -4.51
CA PHE A 5 -5.68 1.20 -4.21
C PHE A 5 -5.73 1.91 -2.86
N ASP A 6 -4.75 1.60 -2.00
CA ASP A 6 -4.62 2.20 -0.67
C ASP A 6 -3.98 3.59 -0.72
N LEU A 7 -4.74 4.60 -0.37
CA LEU A 7 -4.30 5.99 -0.26
C LEU A 7 -3.94 6.42 1.17
N SER A 8 -3.96 5.52 2.15
CA SER A 8 -3.81 5.89 3.58
C SER A 8 -2.50 6.61 3.89
N MET A 9 -1.46 6.42 3.04
CA MET A 9 -0.19 7.13 3.19
C MET A 9 -0.25 8.62 2.86
N LEU A 10 -1.28 9.09 2.18
CA LEU A 10 -1.44 10.50 1.86
C LEU A 10 -1.51 11.41 3.10
N VAL A 11 -1.87 10.85 4.26
CA VAL A 11 -1.88 11.59 5.54
C VAL A 11 -0.49 12.16 5.91
N TYR A 12 0.59 11.56 5.41
CA TYR A 12 1.96 11.99 5.68
C TYR A 12 2.47 12.96 4.61
N GLN A 13 1.76 14.08 4.42
CA GLN A 13 2.13 15.10 3.44
C GLN A 13 3.60 15.51 3.56
N GLY A 14 4.24 15.71 2.41
CA GLY A 14 5.67 16.07 2.32
C GLY A 14 6.63 14.87 2.41
N SER A 15 6.14 13.65 2.69
CA SER A 15 6.96 12.45 2.59
C SER A 15 7.05 11.95 1.15
N GLY A 16 8.17 11.27 0.80
CA GLY A 16 8.35 10.64 -0.51
C GLY A 16 7.24 9.63 -0.82
N VAL A 17 6.83 8.83 0.18
CA VAL A 17 5.78 7.81 0.02
C VAL A 17 4.42 8.45 -0.27
N ALA A 18 4.07 9.56 0.40
CA ALA A 18 2.82 10.28 0.10
C ALA A 18 2.84 10.88 -1.32
N THR A 19 3.97 11.46 -1.73
CA THR A 19 4.17 12.00 -3.07
C THR A 19 4.07 10.90 -4.14
N TYR A 20 4.71 9.76 -3.91
CA TYR A 20 4.60 8.58 -4.78
C TYR A 20 3.15 8.11 -4.89
N THR A 21 2.48 7.87 -3.76
CA THR A 21 1.09 7.38 -3.71
C THR A 21 0.14 8.32 -4.45
N PHE A 22 0.28 9.63 -4.24
CA PHE A 22 -0.54 10.64 -4.94
C PHE A 22 -0.30 10.62 -6.44
N ASN A 23 0.96 10.66 -6.88
CA ASN A 23 1.29 10.70 -8.31
C ASN A 23 0.92 9.40 -9.02
N ALA A 24 1.10 8.25 -8.37
CA ALA A 24 0.65 6.96 -8.91
C ALA A 24 -0.87 6.94 -9.12
N ALA A 25 -1.65 7.32 -8.10
CA ALA A 25 -3.11 7.39 -8.20
C ALA A 25 -3.56 8.37 -9.29
N LYS A 26 -2.95 9.56 -9.34
CA LYS A 26 -3.22 10.59 -10.36
C LYS A 26 -2.92 10.09 -11.77
N ALA A 27 -1.77 9.45 -11.96
CA ALA A 27 -1.38 8.91 -13.27
C ALA A 27 -2.34 7.81 -13.73
N LEU A 28 -2.73 6.89 -12.85
CA LEU A 28 -3.71 5.85 -13.16
C LEU A 28 -5.05 6.45 -13.59
N LEU A 29 -5.57 7.45 -12.88
CA LEU A 29 -6.82 8.13 -13.23
C LEU A 29 -6.72 8.93 -14.54
N THR A 30 -5.52 9.45 -14.85
CA THR A 30 -5.33 10.31 -16.03
C THR A 30 -5.09 9.50 -17.32
N TYR A 31 -4.39 8.38 -17.23
CA TYR A 31 -3.88 7.67 -18.40
C TYR A 31 -4.47 6.27 -18.60
N ASP A 32 -5.04 5.64 -17.58
CA ASP A 32 -5.66 4.33 -17.71
C ASP A 32 -7.19 4.42 -17.66
N HIS A 33 -7.80 4.30 -18.82
CA HIS A 33 -9.26 4.29 -18.98
C HIS A 33 -9.82 2.87 -19.19
N SER A 34 -8.97 1.84 -19.11
CA SER A 34 -9.35 0.44 -19.31
C SER A 34 -9.78 -0.26 -18.03
N ASN A 35 -9.42 0.31 -16.87
CA ASN A 35 -9.71 -0.25 -15.56
C ASN A 35 -10.62 0.66 -14.73
N ASP A 36 -11.38 0.06 -13.80
CA ASP A 36 -12.19 0.78 -12.81
C ASP A 36 -11.42 0.84 -11.49
N TYR A 37 -11.19 2.05 -10.96
CA TYR A 37 -10.42 2.27 -9.75
C TYR A 37 -11.34 2.59 -8.58
N VAL A 38 -11.07 1.94 -7.43
CA VAL A 38 -11.64 2.28 -6.14
C VAL A 38 -10.51 2.51 -5.14
N PHE A 39 -10.50 3.69 -4.56
CA PHE A 39 -9.46 4.10 -3.63
C PHE A 39 -9.93 3.91 -2.20
N PHE A 40 -9.06 3.36 -1.36
CA PHE A 40 -9.27 3.21 0.07
C PHE A 40 -8.45 4.24 0.81
N TYR A 41 -9.07 5.01 1.69
CA TYR A 41 -8.36 5.94 2.56
C TYR A 41 -8.81 5.76 4.02
N ALA A 42 -7.88 5.39 4.89
CA ALA A 42 -8.15 5.21 6.30
C ALA A 42 -7.28 6.14 7.16
N SER A 43 -7.92 7.14 7.77
CA SER A 43 -7.29 8.00 8.76
C SER A 43 -8.33 8.74 9.58
N LEU A 44 -8.07 8.96 10.89
CA LEU A 44 -8.80 9.93 11.72
C LEU A 44 -8.25 11.35 11.55
N ARG A 45 -7.03 11.50 11.05
CA ARG A 45 -6.36 12.79 10.93
C ARG A 45 -6.47 13.30 9.51
N ARG A 46 -7.12 14.46 9.34
CA ARG A 46 -7.03 15.25 8.13
C ARG A 46 -6.26 16.52 8.48
N PRO A 47 -5.08 16.78 7.86
CA PRO A 47 -4.44 18.08 7.95
C PRO A 47 -5.39 19.18 7.46
N ALA A 48 -5.34 20.36 8.08
CA ALA A 48 -6.21 21.49 7.74
C ALA A 48 -6.14 21.92 6.25
N HIS A 49 -5.04 21.61 5.59
CA HIS A 49 -4.80 21.89 4.16
C HIS A 49 -4.48 20.59 3.39
N PHE A 50 -5.37 19.61 3.48
CA PHE A 50 -5.16 18.30 2.84
C PHE A 50 -5.71 18.31 1.41
N THR A 51 -4.86 18.74 0.45
CA THR A 51 -5.24 18.92 -0.95
C THR A 51 -5.24 17.63 -1.77
N TYR A 52 -4.44 16.63 -1.40
CA TYR A 52 -4.26 15.41 -2.21
C TYR A 52 -5.56 14.66 -2.51
N LEU A 53 -6.42 14.45 -1.50
CA LEU A 53 -7.71 13.79 -1.74
C LEU A 53 -8.64 14.65 -2.58
N ASP A 54 -8.65 15.96 -2.34
CA ASP A 54 -9.50 16.89 -3.07
C ASP A 54 -9.08 16.96 -4.54
N ASP A 55 -7.78 16.94 -4.82
CA ASP A 55 -7.26 16.92 -6.18
C ASP A 55 -7.58 15.59 -6.90
N LEU A 56 -7.53 14.46 -6.21
CA LEU A 56 -7.97 13.18 -6.79
C LEU A 56 -9.49 13.16 -7.02
N LYS A 57 -10.30 13.75 -6.13
CA LYS A 57 -11.75 13.89 -6.32
C LYS A 57 -12.11 14.74 -7.54
N LYS A 58 -11.31 15.76 -7.88
CA LYS A 58 -11.48 16.54 -9.12
C LYS A 58 -11.26 15.71 -10.38
N LEU A 59 -10.59 14.57 -10.27
CA LEU A 59 -10.38 13.58 -11.34
C LEU A 59 -11.40 12.42 -11.27
N ASP A 60 -12.56 12.64 -10.63
CA ASP A 60 -13.63 11.66 -10.44
C ASP A 60 -13.22 10.37 -9.70
N ALA A 61 -12.19 10.46 -8.81
CA ALA A 61 -11.75 9.33 -8.03
C ALA A 61 -12.85 8.84 -7.07
N LYS A 62 -13.19 7.57 -7.14
CA LYS A 62 -14.09 6.89 -6.20
C LYS A 62 -13.32 6.55 -4.92
N ILE A 63 -13.39 7.41 -3.90
CA ILE A 63 -12.64 7.24 -2.65
C ILE A 63 -13.57 6.78 -1.53
N VAL A 64 -13.29 5.62 -0.95
CA VAL A 64 -13.92 5.13 0.27
C VAL A 64 -13.10 5.58 1.46
N GLU A 65 -13.64 6.53 2.22
CA GLU A 65 -12.97 7.13 3.36
C GLU A 65 -13.50 6.51 4.67
N ILE A 66 -12.60 5.96 5.49
CA ILE A 66 -12.95 5.31 6.74
C ILE A 66 -12.20 5.97 7.90
N PRO A 67 -12.91 6.49 8.91
CA PRO A 67 -12.30 7.16 10.05
C PRO A 67 -11.72 6.15 11.05
N ILE A 68 -10.75 5.35 10.63
CA ILE A 68 -10.05 4.39 11.49
C ILE A 68 -8.66 4.91 11.82
N PRO A 69 -8.25 4.92 13.12
CA PRO A 69 -6.89 5.25 13.49
C PRO A 69 -5.89 4.30 12.80
N SER A 70 -4.79 4.84 12.26
CA SER A 70 -3.75 4.03 11.60
C SER A 70 -3.15 2.95 12.53
N ARG A 71 -3.09 3.23 13.86
CA ARG A 71 -2.64 2.24 14.85
C ARG A 71 -3.60 1.05 14.95
N LEU A 72 -4.92 1.30 14.92
CA LEU A 72 -5.93 0.25 14.96
C LEU A 72 -5.93 -0.57 13.67
N LEU A 73 -5.83 0.09 12.52
CA LEU A 73 -5.75 -0.58 11.22
C LEU A 73 -4.49 -1.46 11.15
N ARG A 74 -3.35 -0.98 11.63
CA ARG A 74 -2.12 -1.75 11.74
C ARG A 74 -2.29 -2.99 12.64
N LEU A 75 -2.99 -2.85 13.76
CA LEU A 75 -3.29 -3.98 14.65
C LEU A 75 -4.17 -5.01 13.96
N ILE A 76 -5.27 -4.57 13.34
CA ILE A 76 -6.23 -5.45 12.65
C ILE A 76 -5.55 -6.16 11.46
N TRP A 77 -4.86 -5.44 10.60
CA TRP A 77 -4.31 -5.97 9.35
C TRP A 77 -2.93 -6.62 9.51
N ASN A 78 -1.99 -5.94 10.19
CA ASN A 78 -0.64 -6.48 10.33
C ASN A 78 -0.50 -7.52 11.43
N ARG A 79 -1.20 -7.35 12.58
CA ARG A 79 -1.05 -8.28 13.70
C ARG A 79 -2.00 -9.46 13.60
N PHE A 80 -3.28 -9.21 13.39
CA PHE A 80 -4.32 -10.24 13.39
C PHE A 80 -4.71 -10.73 12.01
N HIS A 81 -4.45 -9.97 10.98
CA HIS A 81 -4.83 -10.26 9.58
C HIS A 81 -6.33 -10.53 9.44
N LEU A 82 -7.15 -9.64 9.99
CA LEU A 82 -8.61 -9.70 9.99
C LEU A 82 -9.21 -8.58 9.16
N LEU A 83 -10.48 -8.72 8.78
CA LEU A 83 -11.29 -7.77 8.02
C LEU A 83 -10.69 -7.49 6.62
N PRO A 84 -11.02 -8.32 5.63
CA PRO A 84 -10.63 -8.10 4.23
C PRO A 84 -11.01 -6.70 3.76
N VAL A 85 -10.11 -6.08 2.97
CA VAL A 85 -10.34 -4.71 2.49
C VAL A 85 -11.59 -4.60 1.63
N GLU A 86 -11.96 -5.66 0.95
CA GLU A 86 -13.15 -5.73 0.10
C GLU A 86 -14.46 -5.54 0.88
N TRP A 87 -14.47 -5.78 2.20
CA TRP A 87 -15.63 -5.47 3.03
C TRP A 87 -15.92 -3.98 3.11
N PHE A 88 -14.92 -3.14 2.82
CA PHE A 88 -15.04 -1.70 2.81
C PHE A 88 -15.24 -1.12 1.41
N ILE A 89 -14.50 -1.65 0.41
CA ILE A 89 -14.46 -1.09 -0.94
C ILE A 89 -15.27 -1.89 -1.97
N GLY A 90 -15.84 -3.03 -1.56
CA GLY A 90 -16.44 -4.01 -2.46
C GLY A 90 -15.42 -4.86 -3.17
N LYS A 91 -15.89 -5.85 -3.94
CA LYS A 91 -15.03 -6.82 -4.65
C LYS A 91 -14.12 -6.12 -5.66
N VAL A 92 -12.86 -6.51 -5.68
CA VAL A 92 -11.83 -6.06 -6.64
C VAL A 92 -11.06 -7.26 -7.18
N ASP A 93 -10.45 -7.11 -8.36
CA ASP A 93 -9.64 -8.15 -8.99
C ASP A 93 -8.19 -8.07 -8.50
N LEU A 94 -7.74 -6.85 -8.17
CA LEU A 94 -6.39 -6.56 -7.67
C LEU A 94 -6.48 -5.48 -6.60
N PHE A 95 -5.66 -5.61 -5.55
CA PHE A 95 -5.50 -4.57 -4.54
C PHE A 95 -4.05 -4.11 -4.46
N PHE A 96 -3.84 -2.82 -4.70
CA PHE A 96 -2.53 -2.18 -4.60
C PHE A 96 -2.33 -1.58 -3.21
N SER A 97 -1.45 -2.23 -2.44
CA SER A 97 -1.03 -1.78 -1.10
C SER A 97 0.14 -0.82 -1.21
N SER A 98 0.04 0.38 -0.64
CA SER A 98 1.01 1.44 -0.89
C SER A 98 2.31 1.33 -0.09
N ASP A 99 2.29 1.01 1.21
CA ASP A 99 3.53 1.05 2.01
C ASP A 99 3.64 -0.08 3.03
N TYR A 100 3.48 0.20 4.31
CA TYR A 100 3.78 -0.73 5.41
C TYR A 100 2.62 -1.66 5.80
N LEU A 101 1.47 -1.53 5.15
CA LEU A 101 0.30 -2.37 5.40
C LEU A 101 -0.02 -3.26 4.19
N ARG A 102 -0.28 -4.51 4.48
CA ARG A 102 -0.89 -5.45 3.55
C ARG A 102 -2.17 -5.97 4.19
N PRO A 103 -3.37 -5.51 3.74
CA PRO A 103 -4.62 -6.00 4.27
C PRO A 103 -4.85 -7.49 3.95
N PRO A 104 -5.70 -8.19 4.67
CA PRO A 104 -6.30 -9.42 4.17
C PRO A 104 -7.06 -9.12 2.88
N LEU A 105 -6.99 -10.05 1.93
CA LEU A 105 -7.74 -10.02 0.68
C LEU A 105 -8.61 -11.26 0.61
N LEU A 106 -9.80 -11.12 0.00
CA LEU A 106 -10.65 -12.26 -0.27
C LEU A 106 -10.04 -13.18 -1.34
N SER A 107 -10.47 -14.44 -1.36
CA SER A 107 -10.05 -15.39 -2.37
C SER A 107 -10.36 -14.86 -3.78
N GLY A 108 -9.36 -14.90 -4.65
CA GLY A 108 -9.45 -14.41 -6.03
C GLY A 108 -8.95 -12.98 -6.24
N THR A 109 -8.78 -12.17 -5.19
CA THR A 109 -8.15 -10.86 -5.29
C THR A 109 -6.63 -11.01 -5.27
N LYS A 110 -5.94 -10.47 -6.27
CA LYS A 110 -4.47 -10.45 -6.34
C LYS A 110 -3.91 -9.28 -5.54
N GLY A 111 -2.79 -9.51 -4.86
CA GLY A 111 -2.05 -8.46 -4.16
C GLY A 111 -0.97 -7.85 -5.05
N LEU A 112 -0.86 -6.53 -5.03
CA LEU A 112 0.24 -5.75 -5.59
C LEU A 112 0.74 -4.80 -4.51
N THR A 113 2.05 -4.60 -4.41
CA THR A 113 2.63 -3.69 -3.41
C THR A 113 3.89 -3.03 -3.92
N THR A 114 4.21 -1.85 -3.38
CA THR A 114 5.52 -1.23 -3.57
C THR A 114 6.41 -1.51 -2.36
N VAL A 115 7.67 -1.85 -2.64
CA VAL A 115 8.77 -1.91 -1.67
C VAL A 115 9.77 -0.84 -2.07
N HIS A 116 9.74 0.30 -1.39
CA HIS A 116 10.57 1.47 -1.69
C HIS A 116 12.04 1.19 -1.40
N ASP A 117 12.32 0.66 -0.22
CA ASP A 117 13.67 0.26 0.19
C ASP A 117 13.64 -0.86 1.24
N LEU A 118 14.82 -1.29 1.65
CA LEU A 118 15.03 -2.29 2.69
C LEU A 118 15.95 -1.76 3.79
N ILE A 119 16.03 -0.43 3.97
CA ILE A 119 16.85 0.24 4.98
C ILE A 119 16.42 -0.21 6.38
N TRP A 120 15.12 -0.34 6.62
CA TRP A 120 14.57 -0.84 7.87
C TRP A 120 15.06 -2.26 8.24
N HIS A 121 15.45 -3.07 7.24
CA HIS A 121 16.00 -4.42 7.43
C HIS A 121 17.54 -4.39 7.58
N LYS A 122 18.22 -3.59 6.76
CA LYS A 122 19.68 -3.50 6.74
C LYS A 122 20.24 -2.72 7.93
N TYR A 123 19.52 -1.70 8.37
CA TYR A 123 19.93 -0.75 9.41
C TYR A 123 18.77 -0.49 10.37
N PRO A 124 18.28 -1.53 11.08
CA PRO A 124 17.10 -1.42 11.96
C PRO A 124 17.30 -0.42 13.09
N GLU A 125 18.54 -0.14 13.48
CA GLU A 125 18.92 0.82 14.52
C GLU A 125 18.54 2.28 14.17
N PHE A 126 18.36 2.60 12.91
CA PHE A 126 17.91 3.93 12.45
C PHE A 126 16.39 4.09 12.45
N HIS A 127 15.64 3.05 12.78
CA HIS A 127 14.18 3.06 12.75
C HIS A 127 13.58 2.74 14.11
N ASN A 128 12.38 3.26 14.34
CA ASN A 128 11.58 2.82 15.48
C ASN A 128 11.23 1.32 15.32
N GLY A 129 11.33 0.54 16.38
CA GLY A 129 11.04 -0.90 16.39
C GLY A 129 9.64 -1.26 15.85
N ASP A 130 8.64 -0.39 16.05
CA ASP A 130 7.29 -0.56 15.50
C ASP A 130 7.29 -0.50 13.96
N ILE A 131 8.12 0.35 13.36
CA ILE A 131 8.29 0.48 11.91
C ILE A 131 8.92 -0.80 11.37
N VAL A 132 10.05 -1.21 11.94
CA VAL A 132 10.76 -2.45 11.58
C VAL A 132 9.81 -3.65 11.64
N ALA A 133 9.09 -3.81 12.76
CA ALA A 133 8.14 -4.91 12.93
C ALA A 133 6.97 -4.85 11.94
N SER A 134 6.51 -3.66 11.54
CA SER A 134 5.43 -3.51 10.58
C SER A 134 5.86 -3.93 9.18
N HIS A 135 7.03 -3.48 8.73
CA HIS A 135 7.59 -3.88 7.44
C HIS A 135 7.92 -5.38 7.39
N ALA A 136 8.52 -5.93 8.45
CA ALA A 136 8.79 -7.37 8.53
C ALA A 136 7.52 -8.22 8.41
N ARG A 137 6.43 -7.82 9.11
CA ARG A 137 5.13 -8.51 8.99
C ARG A 137 4.50 -8.36 7.60
N LYS A 138 4.63 -7.18 6.98
CA LYS A 138 4.21 -6.98 5.59
C LYS A 138 4.95 -7.93 4.67
N MET A 139 6.28 -7.94 4.70
CA MET A 139 7.10 -8.81 3.85
C MET A 139 6.74 -10.30 4.01
N ALA A 140 6.57 -10.76 5.25
CA ALA A 140 6.14 -12.14 5.50
C ALA A 140 4.79 -12.47 4.82
N LYS A 141 3.85 -11.51 4.78
CA LYS A 141 2.56 -11.68 4.10
C LYS A 141 2.70 -11.64 2.58
N LEU A 142 3.47 -10.71 2.02
CA LEU A 142 3.72 -10.64 0.58
C LEU A 142 4.25 -11.97 0.05
N ILE A 143 5.24 -12.53 0.74
CA ILE A 143 5.85 -13.82 0.39
C ILE A 143 4.81 -14.94 0.54
N ARG A 144 4.11 -14.99 1.67
CA ARG A 144 3.11 -16.03 1.95
C ARG A 144 1.97 -16.08 0.93
N PHE A 145 1.52 -14.93 0.46
CA PHE A 145 0.36 -14.82 -0.44
C PHE A 145 0.76 -14.67 -1.91
N GLY A 146 2.06 -14.60 -2.22
CA GLY A 146 2.56 -14.52 -3.60
C GLY A 146 2.19 -13.22 -4.29
N ASP A 147 2.20 -12.10 -3.55
CA ASP A 147 1.88 -10.79 -4.12
C ASP A 147 2.94 -10.37 -5.14
N THR A 148 2.54 -9.64 -6.17
CA THR A 148 3.47 -8.95 -7.10
C THR A 148 4.07 -7.74 -6.41
N ILE A 149 5.35 -7.48 -6.63
CA ILE A 149 6.10 -6.42 -5.96
C ILE A 149 6.63 -5.42 -6.99
N ILE A 150 6.35 -4.15 -6.78
CA ILE A 150 6.99 -3.05 -7.48
C ILE A 150 8.16 -2.55 -6.63
N VAL A 151 9.26 -2.21 -7.26
CA VAL A 151 10.42 -1.58 -6.61
C VAL A 151 10.82 -0.32 -7.38
N ASP A 152 11.30 0.70 -6.67
CA ASP A 152 11.61 2.01 -7.25
C ASP A 152 12.97 2.04 -7.96
N SER A 153 13.82 1.04 -7.74
CA SER A 153 15.16 1.04 -8.30
C SER A 153 15.74 -0.38 -8.49
N HIS A 154 16.72 -0.49 -9.36
CA HIS A 154 17.51 -1.71 -9.51
C HIS A 154 18.26 -2.08 -8.23
N SER A 155 18.68 -1.10 -7.42
CA SER A 155 19.30 -1.34 -6.13
C SER A 155 18.33 -1.98 -5.15
N SER A 156 17.12 -1.44 -5.01
CA SER A 156 16.06 -2.02 -4.16
C SER A 156 15.69 -3.43 -4.63
N ARG A 157 15.64 -3.67 -5.96
CA ARG A 157 15.39 -5.00 -6.54
C ARG A 157 16.48 -6.00 -6.15
N LYS A 158 17.74 -5.61 -6.31
CA LYS A 158 18.89 -6.44 -5.94
C LYS A 158 18.89 -6.80 -4.46
N ASP A 159 18.64 -5.81 -3.60
CA ASP A 159 18.56 -6.00 -2.15
C ASP A 159 17.41 -6.92 -1.76
N LEU A 160 16.22 -6.70 -2.36
CA LEU A 160 15.03 -7.51 -2.11
C LEU A 160 15.29 -9.00 -2.41
N LEU A 161 15.81 -9.29 -3.59
CA LEU A 161 16.09 -10.67 -4.02
C LEU A 161 17.23 -11.32 -3.23
N ALA A 162 18.21 -10.54 -2.76
CA ALA A 162 19.29 -11.04 -1.92
C ALA A 162 18.81 -11.39 -0.50
N ILE A 163 17.95 -10.55 0.09
CA ILE A 163 17.43 -10.75 1.46
C ILE A 163 16.32 -11.81 1.46
N TYR A 164 15.51 -11.87 0.41
CA TYR A 164 14.37 -12.79 0.28
C TYR A 164 14.47 -13.66 -0.98
N PRO A 165 15.43 -14.61 -1.05
CA PRO A 165 15.69 -15.42 -2.26
C PRO A 165 14.51 -16.34 -2.64
N MET A 166 13.52 -16.52 -1.75
CA MET A 166 12.30 -17.27 -2.04
C MET A 166 11.31 -16.51 -2.92
N ILE A 167 11.49 -15.20 -3.14
CA ILE A 167 10.63 -14.39 -4.02
C ILE A 167 11.03 -14.69 -5.47
N PRO A 168 10.09 -15.14 -6.33
CA PRO A 168 10.38 -15.34 -7.74
C PRO A 168 10.79 -14.02 -8.42
N THR A 169 11.84 -14.04 -9.22
CA THR A 169 12.29 -12.85 -9.97
C THR A 169 11.23 -12.30 -10.93
N SER A 170 10.30 -13.15 -11.38
CA SER A 170 9.16 -12.78 -12.21
C SER A 170 8.05 -12.05 -11.45
N SER A 171 8.12 -12.00 -10.12
CA SER A 171 7.15 -11.28 -9.28
C SER A 171 7.61 -9.88 -8.89
N VAL A 172 8.80 -9.44 -9.37
CA VAL A 172 9.45 -8.15 -9.03
C VAL A 172 9.85 -7.38 -10.28
#